data_9f87cfdda66d36968ff3881fad0f8f9a
#
_entry.id   9f87cfdda66d36968ff3881fad0f8f9a
#
_cell.length_a   1.000
_cell.length_b   1.000
_cell.length_c   1.000
_cell.angle_alpha   90.00
_cell.angle_beta   90.00
_cell.angle_gamma   90.00
#
_symmetry.space_group_name_H-M   'P 1'
#
loop_
_entity.id
_entity.type
_entity.pdbx_description
1 polymer ?
#
loop_
_entity_poly.entity_id
_entity_poly.type
_entity_poly.pdbx_seq_one_letter_code
_entity_poly.pdbx_strand_id
1 'polypeptide(L)'
;MSVSFEGVGQVCATFLGGKLTEGQVVKLAGSGTVGACGAGDGFIGAALCCKDDACTVQVGGFVTVSYSGTAPTVGWCALTADGNGGVKVAAAEAAALEETGGSGSTEAGKTGSSRVLPVVSVDTTAKTATILL
;
A
#
# COMPACT_ATOMS: atom_id res chain seq x y z
N MET A 1 -11.04 -9.12 -23.32
CA MET A 1 -12.04 -8.87 -22.28
C MET A 1 -11.34 -8.29 -21.06
N SER A 2 -11.91 -7.27 -20.47
CA SER A 2 -11.33 -6.71 -19.26
C SER A 2 -12.36 -6.78 -18.13
N VAL A 3 -11.87 -6.88 -16.93
CA VAL A 3 -12.69 -6.98 -15.74
C VAL A 3 -12.34 -5.81 -14.84
N SER A 4 -13.33 -5.19 -14.27
CA SER A 4 -13.11 -4.08 -13.36
C SER A 4 -13.41 -4.52 -11.93
N PHE A 5 -12.51 -4.19 -11.04
CA PHE A 5 -12.68 -4.47 -9.63
C PHE A 5 -12.93 -3.20 -8.83
N GLU A 6 -13.05 -2.09 -9.53
CA GLU A 6 -13.13 -0.80 -8.88
C GLU A 6 -14.32 -0.71 -7.94
N GLY A 7 -14.06 -0.32 -6.73
CA GLY A 7 -15.11 -0.13 -5.74
C GLY A 7 -15.66 -1.39 -5.09
N VAL A 8 -15.21 -2.57 -5.54
CA VAL A 8 -15.75 -3.80 -4.98
C VAL A 8 -15.20 -4.00 -3.58
N GLY A 9 -16.09 -4.18 -2.62
CA GLY A 9 -15.70 -4.41 -1.24
C GLY A 9 -15.09 -3.21 -0.56
N GLN A 10 -15.29 -2.02 -1.10
CA GLN A 10 -14.64 -0.82 -0.59
C GLN A 10 -15.05 -0.50 0.83
N VAL A 11 -14.06 -0.41 1.70
CA VAL A 11 -14.25 0.00 3.08
C VAL A 11 -13.42 1.25 3.28
N CYS A 12 -14.05 2.32 3.74
CA CYS A 12 -13.38 3.59 3.91
C CYS A 12 -13.53 4.11 5.31
N ALA A 13 -12.55 4.86 5.75
CA ALA A 13 -12.61 5.52 7.04
C ALA A 13 -12.05 6.93 6.88
N THR A 14 -12.49 7.83 7.72
CA THR A 14 -12.01 9.19 7.69
C THR A 14 -10.96 9.38 8.76
N PHE A 15 -9.83 9.93 8.35
CA PHE A 15 -8.71 10.19 9.25
C PHE A 15 -8.36 11.66 9.19
N LEU A 16 -7.69 12.11 10.21
CA LEU A 16 -7.05 13.42 10.13
C LEU A 16 -5.81 13.28 9.27
N GLY A 17 -5.51 14.31 8.51
CA GLY A 17 -4.33 14.26 7.65
C GLY A 17 -4.14 15.57 6.96
N GLY A 18 -2.96 15.77 6.46
CA GLY A 18 -2.67 16.98 5.72
C GLY A 18 -3.13 16.87 4.28
N LYS A 19 -2.44 17.60 3.44
CA LYS A 19 -2.77 17.61 2.02
C LYS A 19 -2.16 16.39 1.38
N LEU A 20 -3.01 15.42 1.08
CA LEU A 20 -2.58 14.21 0.41
C LEU A 20 -3.22 14.17 -0.97
N THR A 21 -2.53 13.55 -1.90
CA THR A 21 -3.02 13.41 -3.25
C THR A 21 -3.95 12.20 -3.34
N GLU A 22 -5.02 12.35 -4.08
CA GLU A 22 -5.93 11.23 -4.31
C GLU A 22 -5.19 10.09 -4.96
N GLY A 23 -5.44 8.89 -4.45
CA GLY A 23 -4.83 7.70 -5.01
C GLY A 23 -3.50 7.32 -4.39
N GLN A 24 -2.91 8.20 -3.58
CA GLN A 24 -1.62 7.83 -2.97
C GLN A 24 -1.81 6.95 -1.76
N VAL A 25 -0.87 6.04 -1.56
CA VAL A 25 -0.91 5.19 -0.37
C VAL A 25 -0.48 6.01 0.84
N VAL A 26 -1.08 5.69 1.98
CA VAL A 26 -0.87 6.46 3.21
C VAL A 26 -0.55 5.53 4.36
N LYS A 27 0.11 6.07 5.36
CA LYS A 27 0.45 5.33 6.56
C LYS A 27 -0.17 6.03 7.76
N LEU A 28 -0.22 5.34 8.87
CA LEU A 28 -0.63 5.95 10.12
C LEU A 28 0.51 6.83 10.62
N ALA A 29 0.24 8.09 10.82
CA ALA A 29 1.23 9.05 11.28
C ALA A 29 1.05 9.39 12.75
N GLY A 30 -0.10 9.04 13.31
CA GLY A 30 -0.40 9.29 14.70
C GLY A 30 -1.77 8.75 15.00
N SER A 31 -2.28 9.02 16.17
CA SER A 31 -3.59 8.55 16.58
C SER A 31 -4.66 9.16 15.69
N GLY A 32 -5.35 8.32 14.93
CA GLY A 32 -6.38 8.79 14.01
C GLY A 32 -5.89 9.66 12.87
N THR A 33 -4.59 9.66 12.62
CA THR A 33 -3.98 10.55 11.64
C THR A 33 -3.19 9.74 10.61
N VAL A 34 -3.32 10.13 9.34
CA VAL A 34 -2.57 9.50 8.26
C VAL A 34 -1.61 10.51 7.64
N GLY A 35 -0.60 10.00 6.97
CA GLY A 35 0.37 10.82 6.29
C GLY A 35 0.91 10.12 5.07
N ALA A 36 1.68 10.86 4.29
CA ALA A 36 2.31 10.31 3.10
C ALA A 36 3.38 9.30 3.51
N CYS A 37 3.54 8.28 2.68
CA CYS A 37 4.54 7.25 2.92
C CYS A 37 5.88 7.64 2.34
N GLY A 38 6.96 7.34 3.06
CA GLY A 38 8.27 7.35 2.47
C GLY A 38 8.57 6.00 1.85
N ALA A 39 9.66 5.93 1.11
CA ALA A 39 10.04 4.68 0.46
C ALA A 39 10.31 3.61 1.52
N GLY A 40 9.69 2.46 1.35
CA GLY A 40 9.84 1.36 2.28
C GLY A 40 8.86 1.36 3.43
N ASP A 41 8.03 2.37 3.56
CA ASP A 41 7.04 2.42 4.62
C ASP A 41 5.89 1.47 4.31
N GLY A 42 5.31 0.91 5.37
CA GLY A 42 4.09 0.13 5.23
C GLY A 42 2.91 1.07 5.10
N PHE A 43 1.95 0.72 4.28
CA PHE A 43 0.77 1.54 4.06
C PHE A 43 -0.46 0.84 4.60
N ILE A 44 -1.47 1.62 5.00
CA ILE A 44 -2.71 1.07 5.48
C ILE A 44 -3.80 1.11 4.42
N GLY A 45 -3.65 1.96 3.44
CA GLY A 45 -4.65 2.11 2.41
C GLY A 45 -4.27 3.23 1.47
N ALA A 46 -5.25 3.68 0.71
CA ALA A 46 -5.03 4.72 -0.29
C ALA A 46 -6.00 5.87 -0.04
N ALA A 47 -5.51 7.09 -0.18
CA ALA A 47 -6.33 8.27 0.00
C ALA A 47 -7.32 8.40 -1.16
N LEU A 48 -8.58 8.61 -0.85
CA LEU A 48 -9.61 8.83 -1.86
C LEU A 48 -9.91 10.29 -2.03
N CYS A 49 -10.00 11.00 -0.93
CA CYS A 49 -10.37 12.40 -0.97
C CYS A 49 -9.89 13.06 0.30
N CYS A 50 -9.25 14.21 0.17
CA CYS A 50 -8.82 14.98 1.32
C CYS A 50 -9.40 16.36 1.21
N LYS A 51 -9.99 16.84 2.28
CA LYS A 51 -10.56 18.17 2.33
C LYS A 51 -10.28 18.75 3.70
N ASP A 52 -9.76 19.95 3.70
CA ASP A 52 -9.35 20.61 4.93
C ASP A 52 -8.33 19.73 5.66
N ASP A 53 -8.62 19.31 6.87
CA ASP A 53 -7.71 18.51 7.63
C ASP A 53 -8.13 17.04 7.72
N ALA A 54 -9.07 16.63 6.88
CA ALA A 54 -9.59 15.27 6.94
C ALA A 54 -9.41 14.58 5.61
N CYS A 55 -9.09 13.29 5.67
CA CYS A 55 -8.93 12.48 4.48
C CYS A 55 -9.76 11.22 4.61
N THR A 56 -10.48 10.89 3.54
CA THR A 56 -11.15 9.61 3.44
C THR A 56 -10.15 8.64 2.82
N VAL A 57 -9.90 7.55 3.52
CA VAL A 57 -8.91 6.56 3.12
C VAL A 57 -9.61 5.23 2.93
N GLN A 58 -9.34 4.59 1.80
CA GLN A 58 -9.83 3.25 1.57
C GLN A 58 -8.91 2.28 2.28
N VAL A 59 -9.44 1.54 3.23
CA VAL A 59 -8.67 0.61 4.04
C VAL A 59 -9.02 -0.84 3.78
N GLY A 60 -9.96 -1.11 2.90
CA GLY A 60 -10.33 -2.47 2.54
C GLY A 60 -10.91 -2.51 1.14
N GLY A 61 -10.96 -3.71 0.56
CA GLY A 61 -11.50 -3.91 -0.77
C GLY A 61 -10.47 -3.73 -1.85
N PHE A 62 -10.93 -3.73 -3.09
CA PHE A 62 -10.02 -3.63 -4.23
C PHE A 62 -9.69 -2.17 -4.51
N VAL A 63 -8.42 -1.90 -4.75
CA VAL A 63 -7.97 -0.55 -5.07
C VAL A 63 -6.87 -0.65 -6.12
N THR A 64 -6.85 0.30 -7.04
CA THR A 64 -5.81 0.39 -8.05
C THR A 64 -4.81 1.46 -7.62
N VAL A 65 -3.55 1.07 -7.54
CA VAL A 65 -2.47 1.99 -7.14
C VAL A 65 -1.37 1.95 -8.18
N SER A 66 -0.60 3.02 -8.25
CA SER A 66 0.56 3.01 -9.14
C SER A 66 1.70 2.25 -8.49
N TYR A 67 2.61 1.73 -9.32
CA TYR A 67 3.78 1.07 -8.81
C TYR A 67 5.01 1.59 -9.52
N SER A 68 6.16 1.42 -8.89
CA SER A 68 7.43 1.74 -9.51
C SER A 68 8.36 0.55 -9.38
N GLY A 69 9.39 0.53 -10.22
CA GLY A 69 10.34 -0.56 -10.23
C GLY A 69 9.77 -1.80 -10.90
N THR A 70 10.07 -2.95 -10.32
CA THR A 70 9.63 -4.22 -10.86
C THR A 70 8.10 -4.34 -10.76
N ALA A 71 7.49 -4.83 -11.82
CA ALA A 71 6.05 -5.04 -11.82
C ALA A 71 5.66 -6.09 -10.78
N PRO A 72 4.62 -5.82 -9.98
CA PRO A 72 4.17 -6.84 -9.03
C PRO A 72 3.68 -8.08 -9.75
N THR A 73 3.81 -9.20 -9.09
CA THR A 73 3.35 -10.47 -9.64
C THR A 73 1.91 -10.71 -9.19
N VAL A 74 1.08 -11.15 -10.11
CA VAL A 74 -0.31 -11.50 -9.77
C VAL A 74 -0.29 -12.64 -8.75
N GLY A 75 -1.12 -12.52 -7.74
CA GLY A 75 -1.15 -13.45 -6.63
C GLY A 75 -0.70 -12.74 -5.37
N TRP A 76 -0.23 -13.51 -4.41
CA TRP A 76 0.23 -12.94 -3.15
C TRP A 76 1.59 -12.30 -3.36
N CYS A 77 1.68 -11.04 -3.06
CA CYS A 77 2.88 -10.27 -3.32
C CYS A 77 3.16 -9.33 -2.15
N ALA A 78 4.39 -9.26 -1.72
CA ALA A 78 4.77 -8.35 -0.64
C ALA A 78 5.02 -6.98 -1.26
N LEU A 79 4.31 -5.98 -0.76
CA LEU A 79 4.39 -4.63 -1.29
C LEU A 79 4.71 -3.64 -0.18
N THR A 80 5.41 -2.60 -0.55
CA THR A 80 5.71 -1.50 0.36
C THR A 80 5.58 -0.21 -0.43
N ALA A 81 5.57 0.92 0.26
CA ALA A 81 5.44 2.20 -0.42
C ALA A 81 6.71 2.53 -1.20
N ASP A 82 6.53 3.22 -2.31
CA ASP A 82 7.67 3.59 -3.15
C ASP A 82 8.21 4.98 -2.84
N GLY A 83 7.53 5.72 -1.96
CA GLY A 83 7.95 7.07 -1.63
C GLY A 83 7.38 8.15 -2.54
N ASN A 84 6.66 7.76 -3.57
CA ASN A 84 6.09 8.69 -4.54
C ASN A 84 4.59 8.54 -4.67
N GLY A 85 3.95 8.01 -3.65
CA GLY A 85 2.51 7.84 -3.65
C GLY A 85 2.03 6.49 -4.11
N GLY A 86 2.91 5.66 -4.66
CA GLY A 86 2.54 4.34 -5.12
C GLY A 86 3.18 3.26 -4.28
N VAL A 87 3.28 2.07 -4.86
CA VAL A 87 3.85 0.92 -4.17
C VAL A 87 4.99 0.35 -4.98
N LYS A 88 5.78 -0.49 -4.34
CA LYS A 88 6.82 -1.26 -5.02
C LYS A 88 6.89 -2.63 -4.38
N VAL A 89 7.44 -3.57 -5.13
CA VAL A 89 7.65 -4.90 -4.61
C VAL A 89 8.70 -4.84 -3.51
N ALA A 90 8.41 -5.45 -2.37
CA ALA A 90 9.35 -5.44 -1.26
C ALA A 90 10.57 -6.26 -1.61
N ALA A 91 11.68 -5.90 -0.99
CA ALA A 91 12.93 -6.57 -1.27
C ALA A 91 12.88 -8.02 -0.84
N ALA A 92 13.59 -8.86 -1.56
CA ALA A 92 13.60 -10.28 -1.27
C ALA A 92 14.16 -10.59 0.11
N GLU A 93 15.03 -9.76 0.59
CA GLU A 93 15.60 -9.99 1.91
C GLU A 93 14.56 -10.00 3.00
N ALA A 94 13.48 -9.28 2.80
CA ALA A 94 12.44 -9.24 3.82
C ALA A 94 11.85 -10.62 4.05
N ALA A 95 11.68 -11.37 2.99
CA ALA A 95 11.15 -12.72 3.12
C ALA A 95 12.15 -13.63 3.80
N ALA A 96 13.41 -13.45 3.50
CA ALA A 96 14.44 -14.28 4.14
C ALA A 96 14.51 -14.01 5.63
N LEU A 97 14.34 -12.77 6.01
CA LEU A 97 14.36 -12.43 7.42
C LEU A 97 13.21 -13.06 8.17
N GLU A 98 12.07 -13.08 7.56
CA GLU A 98 10.93 -13.72 8.19
C GLU A 98 11.19 -15.18 8.43
N GLU A 99 11.84 -15.79 7.49
CA GLU A 99 12.10 -17.20 7.58
C GLU A 99 13.05 -17.54 8.70
N THR A 100 14.06 -16.73 8.87
CA THR A 100 15.04 -17.00 9.88
C THR A 100 14.50 -16.81 11.26
N GLY A 101 13.31 -16.39 11.34
CA GLY A 101 12.69 -16.67 12.52
C GLY A 101 12.47 -15.58 13.45
N GLY A 102 11.99 -16.04 14.51
CA GLY A 102 11.59 -15.17 15.51
C GLY A 102 12.69 -14.32 16.05
N SER A 103 13.88 -14.78 15.97
CA SER A 103 14.93 -14.04 16.62
C SER A 103 15.16 -12.70 15.97
N GLY A 104 14.99 -12.63 14.66
CA GLY A 104 15.22 -11.39 13.98
C GLY A 104 14.00 -10.53 13.86
N SER A 105 12.89 -11.02 14.30
CA SER A 105 11.64 -10.36 14.00
C SER A 105 11.54 -8.97 14.58
N THR A 106 12.15 -8.77 15.72
CA THR A 106 12.05 -7.49 16.37
C THR A 106 12.67 -6.38 15.56
N GLU A 107 13.85 -6.62 15.11
CA GLU A 107 14.53 -5.60 14.34
C GLU A 107 13.94 -5.46 12.97
N ALA A 108 13.60 -6.58 12.39
CA ALA A 108 13.02 -6.54 11.06
C ALA A 108 11.75 -5.71 11.05
N GLY A 109 11.00 -5.77 12.11
CA GLY A 109 9.78 -4.99 12.16
C GLY A 109 10.00 -3.51 12.15
N LYS A 110 11.18 -3.06 12.48
CA LYS A 110 11.44 -1.64 12.51
C LYS A 110 11.98 -1.11 11.22
N THR A 111 12.62 -1.93 10.44
CA THR A 111 13.36 -1.43 9.31
C THR A 111 12.55 -1.32 8.06
N GLY A 112 11.46 -1.98 7.97
CA GLY A 112 10.65 -1.87 6.77
C GLY A 112 9.39 -2.65 6.98
N SER A 113 8.34 -2.15 6.43
CA SER A 113 7.04 -2.78 6.60
C SER A 113 6.50 -3.12 5.25
N SER A 114 6.40 -4.39 4.98
CA SER A 114 5.74 -4.83 3.77
C SER A 114 4.43 -5.48 4.14
N ARG A 115 3.48 -5.40 3.25
CA ARG A 115 2.22 -6.10 3.38
C ARG A 115 2.15 -7.13 2.29
N VAL A 116 1.77 -8.34 2.65
CA VAL A 116 1.54 -9.37 1.66
C VAL A 116 0.07 -9.29 1.28
N LEU A 117 -0.18 -8.94 0.05
CA LEU A 117 -1.53 -8.67 -0.44
C LEU A 117 -1.76 -9.43 -1.74
N PRO A 118 -3.02 -9.80 -2.00
CA PRO A 118 -3.32 -10.36 -3.32
C PRO A 118 -3.29 -9.25 -4.36
N VAL A 119 -2.52 -9.46 -5.39
CA VAL A 119 -2.49 -8.59 -6.56
C VAL A 119 -3.33 -9.29 -7.61
N VAL A 120 -4.42 -8.68 -8.01
CA VAL A 120 -5.35 -9.35 -8.92
C VAL A 120 -5.16 -8.96 -10.37
N SER A 121 -4.52 -7.83 -10.63
CA SER A 121 -4.31 -7.40 -12.00
C SER A 121 -3.16 -6.39 -12.02
N VAL A 122 -2.40 -6.39 -13.10
CA VAL A 122 -1.27 -5.48 -13.28
C VAL A 122 -1.32 -4.93 -14.68
N ASP A 123 -1.19 -3.62 -14.80
CA ASP A 123 -1.12 -2.95 -16.10
C ASP A 123 0.28 -2.36 -16.23
N THR A 124 1.09 -3.00 -17.04
CA THR A 124 2.48 -2.58 -17.21
C THR A 124 2.62 -1.32 -18.06
N THR A 125 1.59 -1.01 -18.84
CA THR A 125 1.61 0.21 -19.65
C THR A 125 1.30 1.43 -18.77
N ALA A 126 0.26 1.35 -17.98
CA ALA A 126 -0.11 2.45 -17.09
C ALA A 126 0.69 2.44 -15.80
N LYS A 127 1.41 1.35 -15.53
CA LYS A 127 2.17 1.15 -14.30
C LYS A 127 1.27 1.23 -13.08
N THR A 128 0.20 0.45 -13.12
CA THR A 128 -0.73 0.34 -12.01
C THR A 128 -0.98 -1.11 -11.68
N ALA A 129 -1.40 -1.34 -10.46
CA ALA A 129 -1.76 -2.68 -10.01
C ALA A 129 -3.02 -2.57 -9.19
N THR A 130 -3.91 -3.54 -9.36
CA THR A 130 -5.11 -3.62 -8.55
C THR A 130 -4.86 -4.65 -7.46
N ILE A 131 -5.02 -4.21 -6.23
CA ILE A 131 -4.72 -5.03 -5.07
C ILE A 131 -5.95 -5.10 -4.17
N LEU A 132 -5.98 -6.14 -3.36
CA LEU A 132 -7.03 -6.28 -2.35
C LEU A 132 -6.41 -5.94 -0.99
N LEU A 133 -6.93 -4.87 -0.41
CA LEU A 133 -6.45 -4.40 0.90
C LEU A 133 -6.95 -5.27 2.04
#